data_309d6bb00aa4b931dee56a5ebb54df62
#
_entry.id   309d6bb00aa4b931dee56a5ebb54df62
#
_cell.length_a   1.000
_cell.length_b   1.000
_cell.length_c   1.000
_cell.angle_alpha   90.00
_cell.angle_beta   90.00
_cell.angle_gamma   90.00
#
_symmetry.space_group_name_H-M   'P 1'
#
loop_
_entity.id
_entity.type
_entity.pdbx_description
1 polymer ?
#
loop_
_entity_poly.entity_id
_entity_poly.type
_entity_poly.pdbx_seq_one_letter_code
_entity_poly.pdbx_strand_id
1 'polypeptide(L)'
;MSYPQPLTPEEKPTGEKSAEAELAEAKQRLRLPPIVVICGSTRFMTEMAEADLRETCAGRIVVKPGVDMKSPHGLRSGPVETDALKARLGDLHRAKIRLADEVLVVGPYVGDSTRAEITYARSLGKPVRFTHPAADPGA
;
A
#
# COMPACT_ATOMS: atom_id res chain seq x y z
N MET A 1 -1.01 -18.97 -8.30
CA MET A 1 -0.90 -18.85 -6.84
C MET A 1 -1.86 -17.79 -6.33
N SER A 2 -2.71 -18.13 -5.40
CA SER A 2 -3.61 -17.16 -4.80
C SER A 2 -2.96 -16.56 -3.55
N TYR A 3 -3.20 -15.30 -3.33
CA TYR A 3 -2.72 -14.64 -2.13
C TYR A 3 -3.64 -14.96 -0.96
N PRO A 4 -3.09 -15.24 0.23
CA PRO A 4 -3.93 -15.46 1.40
C PRO A 4 -4.74 -14.21 1.71
N GLN A 5 -5.99 -14.41 2.06
CA GLN A 5 -6.85 -13.31 2.49
C GLN A 5 -6.59 -13.03 3.97
N PRO A 6 -6.70 -11.76 4.40
CA PRO A 6 -6.60 -11.48 5.83
C PRO A 6 -7.75 -12.13 6.57
N LEU A 7 -7.49 -12.58 7.80
CA LEU A 7 -8.53 -13.14 8.65
C LEU A 7 -9.58 -12.08 8.97
N THR A 8 -10.85 -12.50 8.91
CA THR A 8 -11.94 -11.63 9.37
C THR A 8 -11.92 -11.58 10.91
N PRO A 9 -12.56 -10.58 11.52
CA PRO A 9 -12.64 -10.54 13.00
C PRO A 9 -13.23 -11.81 13.61
N GLU A 10 -14.16 -12.47 12.93
CA GLU A 10 -14.80 -13.70 13.39
C GLU A 10 -13.86 -14.90 13.35
N GLU A 11 -12.84 -14.85 12.50
CA GLU A 11 -11.89 -15.93 12.34
C GLU A 11 -10.72 -15.86 13.33
N LYS A 12 -10.60 -14.73 14.05
CA LYS A 12 -9.53 -14.57 15.03
C LYS A 12 -9.89 -15.29 16.32
N PRO A 13 -9.00 -16.18 16.82
CA PRO A 13 -9.26 -16.86 18.08
C PRO A 13 -9.41 -15.87 19.23
N THR A 14 -10.38 -16.11 20.11
CA THR A 14 -10.59 -15.28 21.28
C THR A 14 -9.41 -15.41 22.25
N GLY A 15 -8.84 -14.28 22.66
CA GLY A 15 -7.72 -14.26 23.60
C GLY A 15 -6.35 -14.45 22.99
N GLU A 16 -6.29 -14.70 21.69
CA GLU A 16 -5.01 -14.81 20.99
C GLU A 16 -4.69 -13.52 20.23
N LYS A 17 -3.40 -13.29 20.00
CA LYS A 17 -2.97 -12.13 19.22
C LYS A 17 -3.35 -12.29 17.77
N SER A 18 -3.72 -11.18 17.12
CA SER A 18 -3.96 -11.17 15.69
C SER A 18 -2.65 -11.39 14.93
N ALA A 19 -2.76 -11.82 13.67
CA ALA A 19 -1.60 -11.97 12.79
C ALA A 19 -0.86 -10.64 12.63
N GLU A 20 -1.60 -9.55 12.57
CA GLU A 20 -1.01 -8.20 12.45
C GLU A 20 -0.19 -7.85 13.69
N ALA A 21 -0.68 -8.18 14.88
CA ALA A 21 0.05 -7.95 16.13
C ALA A 21 1.31 -8.82 16.19
N GLU A 22 1.20 -10.08 15.77
CA GLU A 22 2.35 -11.00 15.72
C GLU A 22 3.42 -10.48 14.76
N LEU A 23 3.01 -9.97 13.59
CA LEU A 23 3.94 -9.39 12.63
C LEU A 23 4.64 -8.16 13.20
N ALA A 24 3.89 -7.29 13.85
CA ALA A 24 4.45 -6.07 14.48
C ALA A 24 5.51 -6.44 15.51
N GLU A 25 5.23 -7.45 16.36
CA GLU A 25 6.17 -7.92 17.36
C GLU A 25 7.42 -8.54 16.72
N ALA A 26 7.24 -9.33 15.66
CA ALA A 26 8.35 -9.95 14.94
C ALA A 26 9.25 -8.88 14.32
N LYS A 27 8.67 -7.84 13.73
CA LYS A 27 9.44 -6.72 13.18
C LYS A 27 10.27 -6.03 14.26
N GLN A 28 9.69 -5.83 15.45
CA GLN A 28 10.40 -5.23 16.57
C GLN A 28 11.56 -6.10 17.04
N ARG A 29 11.34 -7.41 17.17
CA ARG A 29 12.41 -8.35 17.55
C ARG A 29 13.55 -8.36 16.54
N LEU A 30 13.21 -8.23 15.25
CA LEU A 30 14.21 -8.16 14.18
C LEU A 30 14.82 -6.77 14.04
N ARG A 31 14.31 -5.79 14.78
CA ARG A 31 14.79 -4.39 14.74
C ARG A 31 14.73 -3.81 13.34
N LEU A 32 13.65 -4.11 12.61
CA LEU A 32 13.45 -3.55 11.28
C LEU A 32 13.10 -2.07 11.36
N PRO A 33 13.66 -1.24 10.47
CA PRO A 33 13.18 0.14 10.32
C PRO A 33 11.71 0.15 9.91
N PRO A 34 11.00 1.27 10.12
CA PRO A 34 9.62 1.38 9.66
C PRO A 34 9.49 1.12 8.16
N ILE A 35 8.45 0.40 7.79
CA ILE A 35 8.14 0.12 6.39
C ILE A 35 7.02 1.05 5.95
N VAL A 36 7.29 1.87 4.93
CA VAL A 36 6.29 2.77 4.37
C VAL A 36 5.90 2.29 2.97
N VAL A 37 4.60 2.21 2.70
CA VAL A 37 4.10 1.92 1.36
C VAL A 37 3.62 3.22 0.73
N ILE A 38 4.05 3.45 -0.51
CA ILE A 38 3.64 4.61 -1.29
C ILE A 38 2.36 4.25 -2.06
N CYS A 39 1.35 5.09 -1.92
CA CYS A 39 0.10 5.01 -2.68
C CYS A 39 -0.07 6.29 -3.49
N GLY A 40 -0.88 6.23 -4.51
CA GLY A 40 -1.18 7.40 -5.33
C GLY A 40 -1.41 7.00 -6.78
N SER A 41 -1.78 7.99 -7.59
CA SER A 41 -1.95 7.78 -9.02
C SER A 41 -0.59 7.60 -9.68
N THR A 42 -0.50 6.63 -10.59
CA THR A 42 0.74 6.38 -11.33
C THR A 42 1.14 7.54 -12.24
N ARG A 43 0.25 8.52 -12.45
CA ARG A 43 0.62 9.75 -13.15
C ARG A 43 1.68 10.55 -12.40
N PHE A 44 1.87 10.28 -11.10
CA PHE A 44 2.83 10.98 -10.24
C PHE A 44 4.08 10.14 -9.97
N MET A 45 4.55 9.39 -10.99
CA MET A 45 5.73 8.53 -10.82
C MET A 45 6.99 9.31 -10.44
N THR A 46 7.16 10.53 -10.97
CA THR A 46 8.30 11.37 -10.61
C THR A 46 8.23 11.76 -9.13
N GLU A 47 7.06 12.18 -8.68
CA GLU A 47 6.84 12.56 -7.28
C GLU A 47 6.99 11.36 -6.36
N MET A 48 6.61 10.16 -6.82
CA MET A 48 6.81 8.92 -6.07
C MET A 48 8.29 8.60 -5.92
N ALA A 49 9.07 8.80 -6.98
CA ALA A 49 10.52 8.57 -6.92
C ALA A 49 11.19 9.54 -5.96
N GLU A 50 10.76 10.80 -5.94
CA GLU A 50 11.26 11.80 -5.00
C GLU A 50 10.90 11.45 -3.56
N ALA A 51 9.67 10.98 -3.33
CA ALA A 51 9.22 10.55 -2.02
C ALA A 51 10.02 9.32 -1.55
N ASP A 52 10.25 8.36 -2.45
CA ASP A 52 11.05 7.18 -2.17
C ASP A 52 12.46 7.60 -1.70
N LEU A 53 13.11 8.49 -2.43
CA LEU A 53 14.43 8.98 -2.07
C LEU A 53 14.41 9.63 -0.68
N ARG A 54 13.44 10.47 -0.43
CA ARG A 54 13.30 11.20 0.83
C ARG A 54 13.09 10.24 2.01
N GLU A 55 12.19 9.28 1.86
CA GLU A 55 11.90 8.30 2.91
C GLU A 55 13.06 7.35 3.13
N THR A 56 13.73 6.94 2.05
CA THR A 56 14.90 6.09 2.12
C THR A 56 16.03 6.79 2.88
N CYS A 57 16.28 8.05 2.56
CA CYS A 57 17.30 8.83 3.26
C CYS A 57 16.95 9.05 4.73
N ALA A 58 15.67 9.00 5.07
CA ALA A 58 15.22 9.09 6.47
C ALA A 58 15.33 7.76 7.22
N GLY A 59 15.78 6.70 6.56
CA GLY A 59 15.98 5.39 7.18
C GLY A 59 14.79 4.48 7.16
N ARG A 60 13.81 4.71 6.28
CA ARG A 60 12.63 3.86 6.15
C ARG A 60 12.78 2.89 4.99
N ILE A 61 12.18 1.72 5.15
CA ILE A 61 12.06 0.75 4.05
C ILE A 61 10.87 1.19 3.20
N VAL A 62 11.10 1.40 1.90
CA VAL A 62 10.05 1.90 1.00
C VAL A 62 9.54 0.80 0.10
N VAL A 63 8.22 0.65 0.06
CA VAL A 63 7.51 -0.24 -0.86
C VAL A 63 6.62 0.65 -1.73
N LYS A 64 6.59 0.40 -3.02
CA LYS A 64 5.83 1.24 -3.96
C LYS A 64 5.21 0.40 -5.07
N PRO A 65 4.28 0.97 -5.86
CA PRO A 65 3.75 0.28 -7.04
C PRO A 65 4.88 -0.09 -8.00
N GLY A 66 4.89 -1.33 -8.43
CA GLY A 66 5.94 -1.83 -9.31
C GLY A 66 5.66 -1.65 -10.79
N VAL A 67 4.43 -1.31 -11.16
CA VAL A 67 3.99 -1.24 -12.56
C VAL A 67 3.09 -0.02 -12.76
N ASP A 68 3.33 0.68 -13.87
CA ASP A 68 2.46 1.74 -14.34
C ASP A 68 1.52 1.17 -15.41
N MET A 69 0.27 0.96 -15.05
CA MET A 69 -0.74 0.40 -15.97
C MET A 69 -1.13 1.35 -17.09
N LYS A 70 -0.77 2.63 -16.98
CA LYS A 70 -1.10 3.64 -18.00
C LYS A 70 0.04 3.85 -18.98
N SER A 71 1.21 3.27 -18.71
CA SER A 71 2.35 3.38 -19.61
C SER A 71 2.08 2.66 -20.92
N PRO A 72 2.52 3.22 -22.07
CA PRO A 72 2.43 2.51 -23.35
C PRO A 72 3.26 1.23 -23.36
N HIS A 73 4.22 1.09 -22.46
CA HIS A 73 5.03 -0.12 -22.29
C HIS A 73 4.45 -1.07 -21.25
N GLY A 74 3.21 -0.83 -20.81
CA GLY A 74 2.54 -1.69 -19.83
C GLY A 74 2.35 -3.11 -20.38
N LEU A 75 2.17 -4.07 -19.47
CA LEU A 75 2.05 -5.49 -19.78
C LEU A 75 0.67 -5.86 -20.33
N ARG A 76 -0.01 -4.94 -21.00
CA ARG A 76 -1.35 -5.16 -21.50
C ARG A 76 -1.32 -5.85 -22.85
N SER A 77 -1.96 -7.00 -22.95
CA SER A 77 -2.08 -7.77 -24.18
C SER A 77 -3.52 -7.92 -24.67
N GLY A 78 -4.51 -7.49 -23.87
CA GLY A 78 -5.92 -7.54 -24.26
C GLY A 78 -6.82 -7.16 -23.11
N PRO A 79 -8.12 -6.88 -23.36
CA PRO A 79 -9.04 -6.43 -22.31
C PRO A 79 -9.18 -7.40 -21.15
N VAL A 80 -9.33 -8.71 -21.43
CA VAL A 80 -9.50 -9.72 -20.38
C VAL A 80 -8.24 -9.86 -19.53
N GLU A 81 -7.08 -9.93 -20.19
CA GLU A 81 -5.81 -10.03 -19.48
C GLU A 81 -5.52 -8.76 -18.70
N THR A 82 -5.89 -7.60 -19.25
CA THR A 82 -5.72 -6.32 -18.57
C THR A 82 -6.54 -6.27 -17.28
N ASP A 83 -7.80 -6.72 -17.33
CA ASP A 83 -8.66 -6.73 -16.15
C ASP A 83 -8.14 -7.72 -15.09
N ALA A 84 -7.75 -8.92 -15.51
CA ALA A 84 -7.19 -9.91 -14.60
C ALA A 84 -5.88 -9.42 -13.98
N LEU A 85 -5.02 -8.79 -14.77
CA LEU A 85 -3.76 -8.23 -14.29
C LEU A 85 -4.02 -7.08 -13.32
N LYS A 86 -4.95 -6.20 -13.66
CA LYS A 86 -5.32 -5.08 -12.81
C LYS A 86 -5.83 -5.55 -11.45
N ALA A 87 -6.68 -6.58 -11.42
CA ALA A 87 -7.19 -7.15 -10.19
C ALA A 87 -6.05 -7.74 -9.35
N ARG A 88 -5.14 -8.47 -10.00
CA ARG A 88 -3.99 -9.07 -9.32
C ARG A 88 -3.07 -8.01 -8.72
N LEU A 89 -2.81 -6.93 -9.46
CA LEU A 89 -1.96 -5.83 -8.98
C LEU A 89 -2.64 -5.09 -7.82
N GLY A 90 -3.95 -4.94 -7.86
CA GLY A 90 -4.71 -4.37 -6.75
C GLY A 90 -4.60 -5.21 -5.50
N ASP A 91 -4.73 -6.53 -5.62
CA ASP A 91 -4.59 -7.44 -4.49
C ASP A 91 -3.16 -7.41 -3.94
N LEU A 92 -2.17 -7.37 -4.82
CA LEU A 92 -0.76 -7.27 -4.41
C LEU A 92 -0.50 -5.97 -3.67
N HIS A 93 -1.05 -4.86 -4.15
CA HIS A 93 -0.86 -3.57 -3.49
C HIS A 93 -1.49 -3.57 -2.09
N ARG A 94 -2.67 -4.16 -1.94
CA ARG A 94 -3.28 -4.31 -0.61
C ARG A 94 -2.42 -5.18 0.31
N ALA A 95 -1.76 -6.21 -0.23
CA ALA A 95 -0.81 -7.00 0.56
C ALA A 95 0.38 -6.15 1.01
N LYS A 96 0.87 -5.26 0.15
CA LYS A 96 1.93 -4.32 0.53
C LYS A 96 1.49 -3.40 1.66
N ILE A 97 0.23 -2.95 1.64
CA ILE A 97 -0.34 -2.15 2.73
C ILE A 97 -0.37 -2.95 4.03
N ARG A 98 -0.77 -4.22 3.98
CA ARG A 98 -0.77 -5.07 5.18
C ARG A 98 0.64 -5.25 5.75
N LEU A 99 1.63 -5.37 4.89
CA LEU A 99 3.03 -5.50 5.31
C LEU A 99 3.58 -4.23 5.93
N ALA A 100 3.19 -3.08 5.41
CA ALA A 100 3.75 -1.78 5.81
C ALA A 100 3.31 -1.37 7.21
N ASP A 101 4.09 -0.51 7.83
CA ASP A 101 3.74 0.11 9.11
C ASP A 101 2.92 1.38 8.92
N GLU A 102 3.12 2.05 7.78
CA GLU A 102 2.40 3.29 7.46
C GLU A 102 2.26 3.46 5.97
N VAL A 103 1.35 4.35 5.58
CA VAL A 103 1.08 4.67 4.18
C VAL A 103 1.44 6.13 3.92
N LEU A 104 2.10 6.37 2.79
CA LEU A 104 2.36 7.72 2.29
C LEU A 104 1.65 7.90 0.95
N VAL A 105 0.68 8.79 0.91
CA VAL A 105 -0.04 9.12 -0.32
C VAL A 105 0.68 10.26 -1.01
N VAL A 106 1.05 10.05 -2.26
CA VAL A 106 1.85 10.99 -3.05
C VAL A 106 0.99 11.66 -4.11
N GLY A 107 1.13 12.98 -4.22
CA GLY A 107 0.50 13.78 -5.26
C GLY A 107 -0.70 14.57 -4.79
N PRO A 108 -1.06 15.62 -5.55
CA PRO A 108 -2.15 16.53 -5.17
C PRO A 108 -3.55 16.01 -5.49
N TYR A 109 -3.64 14.87 -6.18
CA TYR A 109 -4.91 14.29 -6.62
C TYR A 109 -5.04 12.86 -6.11
N VAL A 110 -6.22 12.54 -5.60
CA VAL A 110 -6.55 11.20 -5.12
C VAL A 110 -7.74 10.66 -5.92
N GLY A 111 -7.49 9.65 -6.73
CA GLY A 111 -8.53 8.98 -7.52
C GLY A 111 -9.23 7.89 -6.72
N ASP A 112 -10.16 7.20 -7.38
CA ASP A 112 -10.99 6.18 -6.73
C ASP A 112 -10.17 5.01 -6.18
N SER A 113 -9.19 4.52 -6.94
CA SER A 113 -8.33 3.42 -6.49
C SER A 113 -7.53 3.80 -5.26
N THR A 114 -6.92 4.98 -5.28
CA THR A 114 -6.13 5.47 -4.15
C THR A 114 -7.03 5.72 -2.94
N ARG A 115 -8.23 6.23 -3.16
CA ARG A 115 -9.21 6.43 -2.07
C ARG A 115 -9.56 5.10 -1.40
N ALA A 116 -9.77 4.05 -2.19
CA ALA A 116 -10.05 2.73 -1.66
C ALA A 116 -8.87 2.19 -0.84
N GLU A 117 -7.65 2.44 -1.29
CA GLU A 117 -6.44 2.04 -0.58
C GLU A 117 -6.29 2.77 0.75
N ILE A 118 -6.59 4.07 0.77
CA ILE A 118 -6.58 4.87 2.00
C ILE A 118 -7.60 4.32 3.00
N THR A 119 -8.82 4.04 2.54
CA THR A 119 -9.87 3.47 3.38
C THR A 119 -9.42 2.13 3.95
N TYR A 120 -8.83 1.28 3.10
CA TYR A 120 -8.33 -0.02 3.53
C TYR A 120 -7.25 0.13 4.60
N ALA A 121 -6.26 0.99 4.38
CA ALA A 121 -5.18 1.22 5.34
C ALA A 121 -5.74 1.69 6.69
N ARG A 122 -6.68 2.61 6.66
CA ARG A 122 -7.32 3.13 7.88
C ARG A 122 -8.12 2.06 8.60
N SER A 123 -8.76 1.15 7.85
CA SER A 123 -9.48 0.03 8.46
C SER A 123 -8.55 -0.91 9.22
N LEU A 124 -7.27 -0.95 8.84
CA LEU A 124 -6.24 -1.73 9.53
C LEU A 124 -5.56 -0.96 10.66
N GLY A 125 -6.01 0.27 10.92
CA GLY A 125 -5.42 1.11 11.95
C GLY A 125 -4.05 1.68 11.61
N LYS A 126 -3.68 1.71 10.33
CA LYS A 126 -2.37 2.21 9.94
C LYS A 126 -2.39 3.72 9.71
N PRO A 127 -1.33 4.43 10.15
CA PRO A 127 -1.22 5.87 9.87
C PRO A 127 -1.13 6.12 8.38
N VAL A 128 -1.79 7.18 7.91
CA VAL A 128 -1.76 7.61 6.52
C VAL A 128 -1.27 9.05 6.47
N ARG A 129 -0.14 9.27 5.79
CA ARG A 129 0.43 10.60 5.58
C ARG A 129 0.23 11.01 4.12
N PHE A 130 0.26 12.30 3.86
CA PHE A 130 0.04 12.86 2.52
C PHE A 130 1.15 13.85 2.20
N THR A 131 1.70 13.79 0.98
CA THR A 131 2.61 14.84 0.49
C THR A 131 1.85 16.14 0.28
N HIS A 132 0.54 16.04 0.00
CA HIS A 132 -0.36 17.18 -0.17
C HIS A 132 -1.55 16.98 0.76
N PRO A 133 -1.49 17.48 2.01
CA PRO A 133 -2.54 17.22 3.00
C PRO A 133 -3.95 17.59 2.54
N ALA A 134 -4.09 18.59 1.66
CA ALA A 134 -5.39 18.95 1.11
C ALA A 134 -6.02 17.86 0.25
N ALA A 135 -5.25 16.87 -0.19
CA ALA A 135 -5.76 15.74 -0.97
C ALA A 135 -6.42 14.66 -0.11
N ASP A 136 -6.32 14.75 1.21
CA ASP A 136 -6.91 13.77 2.12
C ASP A 136 -8.43 13.79 2.00
N PRO A 137 -9.07 12.70 1.53
CA PRO A 137 -10.52 12.69 1.37
C PRO A 137 -11.29 12.69 2.69
N GLY A 138 -10.61 12.37 3.80
CA GLY A 138 -11.21 12.40 5.14
C GLY A 138 -10.94 13.67 5.92
N ALA A 139 -10.28 14.62 5.29
CA ALA A 139 -9.95 15.88 5.94
C ALA A 139 -11.15 16.81 6.05
#